data_0320e734450179ce15f0c4021ad66865
#
_entry.id   0320e734450179ce15f0c4021ad66865
#
_cell.length_a   1.000
_cell.length_b   1.000
_cell.length_c   1.000
_cell.angle_alpha   90.00
_cell.angle_beta   90.00
_cell.angle_gamma   90.00
#
_symmetry.space_group_name_H-M   'P 1'
#
loop_
_entity.id
_entity.type
_entity.pdbx_description
1 polymer ?
#
loop_
_entity_poly.entity_id
_entity_poly.type
_entity_poly.pdbx_seq_one_letter_code
_entity_poly.pdbx_strand_id
1 'polypeptide(L)'
;ELAGPPPAPAANYVPYVVAGDMVFVSGQIPMTAAGLDTLIKGRVGVDLDIAAGAAAARLCAINLLAQVKSACGGDLDRLVRVVKLTGFVNAPPEFGDQPKVVNGASDLLVEVLGDKGRHSRSAVSAGGLPFGCAVEVEGIFQILPA
;
A
#
# COMPACT_ATOMS: atom_id res chain seq x y z
N GLU A 1 -15.06 2.60 4.33
CA GLU A 1 -15.36 3.30 3.07
C GLU A 1 -14.18 4.16 2.64
N LEU A 2 -13.77 4.05 1.37
CA LEU A 2 -12.65 4.80 0.84
C LEU A 2 -13.07 6.23 0.54
N ALA A 3 -12.38 7.21 1.11
CA ALA A 3 -12.67 8.63 0.95
C ALA A 3 -11.80 9.23 -0.16
N GLY A 4 -12.45 9.88 -1.13
CA GLY A 4 -11.78 10.65 -2.16
C GLY A 4 -11.18 9.83 -3.30
N PRO A 5 -10.64 10.50 -4.33
CA PRO A 5 -10.01 9.85 -5.46
C PRO A 5 -8.64 9.26 -5.07
N PRO A 6 -8.15 8.26 -5.84
CA PRO A 6 -6.81 7.73 -5.60
C PRO A 6 -5.74 8.79 -5.86
N PRO A 7 -4.59 8.70 -5.15
CA PRO A 7 -3.48 9.62 -5.39
C PRO A 7 -2.95 9.50 -6.81
N ALA A 8 -2.56 10.63 -7.41
CA ALA A 8 -1.90 10.66 -8.70
C ALA A 8 -0.42 10.26 -8.57
N PRO A 9 0.18 9.62 -9.62
CA PRO A 9 1.60 9.31 -9.60
C PRO A 9 2.46 10.58 -9.57
N ALA A 10 3.60 10.51 -8.88
CA ALA A 10 4.52 11.62 -8.74
C ALA A 10 5.52 11.74 -9.91
N ALA A 11 5.56 10.79 -10.83
CA ALA A 11 6.53 10.72 -11.93
C ALA A 11 5.88 10.13 -13.19
N ASN A 12 6.70 9.87 -14.21
CA ASN A 12 6.21 9.38 -15.49
C ASN A 12 5.89 7.88 -15.47
N TYR A 13 4.78 7.54 -14.84
CA TYR A 13 4.22 6.19 -14.83
C TYR A 13 2.73 6.27 -14.51
N VAL A 14 2.03 5.16 -14.68
CA VAL A 14 0.59 5.06 -14.39
C VAL A 14 0.37 4.46 -13.00
N PRO A 15 -0.76 4.77 -12.32
CA PRO A 15 -1.00 4.26 -10.98
C PRO A 15 -1.23 2.74 -10.93
N TYR A 16 -1.71 2.15 -12.01
CA TYR A 16 -1.88 0.70 -12.11
C TYR A 16 -1.94 0.26 -13.58
N VAL A 17 -1.68 -1.03 -13.80
CA VAL A 17 -1.80 -1.68 -15.11
C VAL A 17 -2.72 -2.89 -14.94
N VAL A 18 -3.70 -3.01 -15.84
CA VAL A 18 -4.55 -4.21 -15.92
C VAL A 18 -4.00 -5.11 -17.02
N ALA A 19 -3.69 -6.34 -16.67
CA ALA A 19 -3.20 -7.35 -17.61
C ALA A 19 -4.02 -8.63 -17.39
N GLY A 20 -4.91 -8.95 -18.34
CA GLY A 20 -5.88 -10.04 -18.15
C GLY A 20 -6.84 -9.72 -17.00
N ASP A 21 -6.89 -10.60 -16.01
CA ASP A 21 -7.68 -10.42 -14.78
C ASP A 21 -6.84 -9.92 -13.61
N MET A 22 -5.60 -9.48 -13.87
CA MET A 22 -4.68 -9.02 -12.83
C MET A 22 -4.50 -7.53 -12.90
N VAL A 23 -4.43 -6.89 -11.73
CA VAL A 23 -4.12 -5.46 -11.59
C VAL A 23 -2.80 -5.35 -10.85
N PHE A 24 -1.84 -4.68 -11.47
CA PHE A 24 -0.54 -4.39 -10.89
C PHE A 24 -0.56 -2.92 -10.45
N VAL A 25 -0.57 -2.70 -9.15
CA VAL A 25 -0.67 -1.36 -8.60
C VAL A 25 0.72 -0.86 -8.22
N SER A 26 1.06 0.34 -8.72
CA SER A 26 2.31 1.03 -8.39
C SER A 26 2.40 1.29 -6.89
N GLY A 27 3.63 1.44 -6.39
CA GLY A 27 3.88 1.72 -4.98
C GLY A 27 3.07 2.91 -4.47
N GLN A 28 2.37 2.72 -3.37
CA GLN A 28 1.59 3.75 -2.69
C GLN A 28 2.33 4.22 -1.46
N ILE A 29 2.27 5.52 -1.20
CA ILE A 29 2.94 6.16 -0.06
C ILE A 29 1.91 6.59 0.98
N PRO A 30 2.33 6.81 2.25
CA PRO A 30 1.38 7.01 3.34
C PRO A 30 0.90 8.47 3.43
N MET A 31 0.03 8.85 2.51
CA MET A 31 -0.64 10.14 2.50
C MET A 31 -2.14 9.98 2.28
N THR A 32 -2.90 10.96 2.72
CA THR A 32 -4.34 11.04 2.47
C THR A 32 -4.61 11.76 1.15
N ALA A 33 -5.89 11.79 0.75
CA ALA A 33 -6.33 12.54 -0.44
C ALA A 33 -6.04 14.05 -0.34
N ALA A 34 -5.76 14.57 0.86
CA ALA A 34 -5.36 15.97 1.06
C ALA A 34 -3.96 16.30 0.52
N GLY A 35 -3.17 15.29 0.17
CA GLY A 35 -1.90 15.46 -0.54
C GLY A 35 -0.65 15.31 0.31
N LEU A 36 0.48 15.75 -0.24
CA LEU A 36 1.81 15.54 0.34
C LEU A 36 2.00 16.12 1.74
N ASP A 37 1.24 17.15 2.11
CA ASP A 37 1.31 17.72 3.46
C ASP A 37 0.89 16.72 4.54
N THR A 38 0.16 15.68 4.18
CA THR A 38 -0.30 14.64 5.10
C THR A 38 0.65 13.45 5.17
N LEU A 39 1.72 13.45 4.39
CA LEU A 39 2.65 12.34 4.26
C LEU A 39 3.32 12.01 5.60
N ILE A 40 3.28 10.75 5.99
CA ILE A 40 3.99 10.26 7.16
C ILE A 40 5.45 10.01 6.76
N LYS A 41 6.36 10.80 7.33
CA LYS A 41 7.79 10.78 7.03
C LYS A 41 8.60 10.27 8.20
N GLY A 42 9.79 9.78 7.91
CA GLY A 42 10.76 9.41 8.90
C GLY A 42 11.22 7.96 8.77
N ARG A 43 12.29 7.63 9.48
CA ARG A 43 12.87 6.29 9.48
C ARG A 43 12.30 5.50 10.65
N VAL A 44 11.74 4.34 10.35
CA VAL A 44 11.18 3.45 11.37
C VAL A 44 12.33 2.82 12.16
N GLY A 45 12.23 2.87 13.46
CA GLY A 45 13.29 2.42 14.36
C GLY A 45 14.28 3.54 14.73
N VAL A 46 14.17 4.71 14.14
CA VAL A 46 15.00 5.88 14.42
C VAL A 46 14.11 7.07 14.80
N ASP A 47 13.33 7.59 13.84
CA ASP A 47 12.44 8.73 14.04
C ASP A 47 11.04 8.31 14.48
N LEU A 48 10.62 7.11 14.06
CA LEU A 48 9.29 6.57 14.28
C LEU A 48 9.40 5.21 14.96
N ASP A 49 8.45 4.88 15.81
CA ASP A 49 8.33 3.53 16.36
C ASP A 49 7.58 2.60 15.38
N ILE A 50 7.50 1.32 15.74
CA ILE A 50 6.83 0.30 14.92
C ILE A 50 5.34 0.63 14.75
N ALA A 51 4.68 1.13 15.78
CA ALA A 51 3.26 1.47 15.71
C ALA A 51 3.00 2.59 14.71
N ALA A 52 3.85 3.61 14.68
CA ALA A 52 3.75 4.70 13.69
C ALA A 52 4.03 4.18 12.27
N GLY A 53 5.00 3.29 12.11
CA GLY A 53 5.29 2.63 10.84
C GLY A 53 4.10 1.79 10.35
N ALA A 54 3.47 1.03 11.25
CA ALA A 54 2.29 0.24 10.91
C ALA A 54 1.11 1.13 10.51
N ALA A 55 0.92 2.27 11.16
CA ALA A 55 -0.11 3.25 10.76
C ALA A 55 0.16 3.80 9.35
N ALA A 56 1.42 4.04 9.02
CA ALA A 56 1.81 4.45 7.67
C ALA A 56 1.51 3.34 6.64
N ALA A 57 1.83 2.09 6.95
CA ALA A 57 1.53 0.95 6.08
C ALA A 57 0.02 0.79 5.86
N ARG A 58 -0.78 0.98 6.89
CA ARG A 58 -2.25 0.95 6.81
C ARG A 58 -2.75 2.00 5.81
N LEU A 59 -2.23 3.20 5.86
CA LEU A 59 -2.60 4.27 4.93
C LEU A 59 -2.20 3.92 3.49
N CYS A 60 -1.04 3.30 3.29
CA CYS A 60 -0.64 2.79 1.97
C CYS A 60 -1.66 1.76 1.43
N ALA A 61 -2.14 0.86 2.29
CA ALA A 61 -3.14 -0.14 1.89
C ALA A 61 -4.48 0.50 1.51
N ILE A 62 -4.89 1.54 2.21
CA ILE A 62 -6.08 2.33 1.85
C ILE A 62 -5.91 2.90 0.44
N ASN A 63 -4.74 3.42 0.12
CA ASN A 63 -4.44 3.95 -1.20
C ASN A 63 -4.39 2.85 -2.27
N LEU A 64 -3.88 1.66 -1.93
CA LEU A 64 -3.94 0.50 -2.83
C LEU A 64 -5.38 0.15 -3.19
N LEU A 65 -6.28 0.08 -2.20
CA LEU A 65 -7.68 -0.22 -2.44
C LEU A 65 -8.37 0.86 -3.27
N ALA A 66 -7.99 2.13 -3.09
CA ALA A 66 -8.53 3.22 -3.93
C ALA A 66 -8.13 3.02 -5.40
N GLN A 67 -6.89 2.61 -5.67
CA GLN A 67 -6.44 2.32 -7.03
C GLN A 67 -7.18 1.11 -7.61
N VAL A 68 -7.32 0.04 -6.84
CA VAL A 68 -8.05 -1.16 -7.28
C VAL A 68 -9.51 -0.83 -7.57
N LYS A 69 -10.15 -0.01 -6.74
CA LYS A 69 -11.52 0.45 -6.97
C LYS A 69 -11.63 1.19 -8.30
N SER A 70 -10.65 2.05 -8.61
CA SER A 70 -10.58 2.75 -9.90
C SER A 70 -10.44 1.75 -11.05
N ALA A 71 -9.57 0.75 -10.92
CA ALA A 71 -9.38 -0.29 -11.93
C ALA A 71 -10.64 -1.13 -12.15
N CYS A 72 -11.50 -1.24 -11.13
CA CYS A 72 -12.78 -1.94 -11.18
C CYS A 72 -13.94 -1.04 -11.65
N GLY A 73 -13.66 0.13 -12.21
CA GLY A 73 -14.69 1.04 -12.67
C GLY A 73 -15.56 1.63 -11.54
N GLY A 74 -15.01 1.66 -10.33
CA GLY A 74 -15.69 2.17 -9.14
C GLY A 74 -16.40 1.11 -8.29
N ASP A 75 -16.40 -0.15 -8.74
CA ASP A 75 -17.06 -1.26 -8.05
C ASP A 75 -16.04 -2.24 -7.46
N LEU A 76 -15.74 -2.06 -6.19
CA LEU A 76 -14.77 -2.91 -5.48
C LEU A 76 -15.27 -4.35 -5.30
N ASP A 77 -16.55 -4.63 -5.49
CA ASP A 77 -17.09 -6.00 -5.48
C ASP A 77 -16.52 -6.85 -6.61
N ARG A 78 -15.94 -6.24 -7.64
CA ARG A 78 -15.23 -6.95 -8.71
C ARG A 78 -13.85 -7.48 -8.26
N LEU A 79 -13.36 -7.10 -7.10
CA LEU A 79 -12.12 -7.65 -6.56
C LEU A 79 -12.32 -9.09 -6.15
N VAL A 80 -11.54 -10.00 -6.76
CA VAL A 80 -11.58 -11.43 -6.44
C VAL A 80 -10.74 -11.71 -5.22
N ARG A 81 -9.49 -11.22 -5.22
CA ARG A 81 -8.59 -11.36 -4.08
C ARG A 81 -7.35 -10.48 -4.21
N VAL A 82 -6.70 -10.25 -3.09
CA VAL A 82 -5.33 -9.73 -3.06
C VAL A 82 -4.39 -10.91 -3.32
N VAL A 83 -3.48 -10.75 -4.27
CA VAL A 83 -2.55 -11.82 -4.67
C VAL A 83 -1.23 -11.67 -3.94
N LYS A 84 -0.61 -10.50 -4.03
CA LYS A 84 0.70 -10.26 -3.43
C LYS A 84 0.87 -8.81 -3.01
N LEU A 85 1.53 -8.60 -1.88
CA LEU A 85 2.05 -7.29 -1.46
C LEU A 85 3.56 -7.31 -1.37
N THR A 86 4.17 -6.19 -1.71
CA THR A 86 5.57 -5.92 -1.35
C THR A 86 5.61 -4.62 -0.55
N GLY A 87 6.04 -4.72 0.69
CA GLY A 87 6.19 -3.58 1.59
C GLY A 87 7.64 -3.18 1.76
N PHE A 88 7.91 -1.89 1.57
CA PHE A 88 9.24 -1.28 1.73
C PHE A 88 9.19 -0.37 2.94
N VAL A 89 10.02 -0.65 3.93
CA VAL A 89 10.10 0.14 5.17
C VAL A 89 11.35 1.01 5.12
N ASN A 90 11.18 2.31 5.31
CA ASN A 90 12.31 3.22 5.44
C ASN A 90 12.95 2.98 6.81
N ALA A 91 14.03 2.20 6.83
CA ALA A 91 14.66 1.76 8.07
C ALA A 91 16.13 1.43 7.82
N PRO A 92 16.97 1.52 8.87
CA PRO A 92 18.39 1.17 8.74
C PRO A 92 18.57 -0.33 8.50
N PRO A 93 19.76 -0.75 8.00
CA PRO A 93 20.00 -2.15 7.62
C PRO A 93 19.80 -3.15 8.77
N GLU A 94 20.05 -2.75 10.01
CA GLU A 94 19.92 -3.62 11.18
C GLU A 94 18.48 -3.78 11.66
N PHE A 95 17.53 -2.99 11.17
CA PHE A 95 16.13 -3.11 11.55
C PHE A 95 15.58 -4.44 11.04
N GLY A 96 14.96 -5.23 11.91
CA GLY A 96 14.47 -6.58 11.58
C GLY A 96 12.96 -6.76 11.75
N ASP A 97 12.23 -5.72 12.14
CA ASP A 97 10.79 -5.80 12.42
C ASP A 97 9.90 -5.31 11.25
N GLN A 98 10.41 -5.40 10.02
CA GLN A 98 9.63 -5.06 8.83
C GLN A 98 8.28 -5.78 8.78
N PRO A 99 8.19 -7.09 9.13
CA PRO A 99 6.90 -7.78 9.15
C PRO A 99 5.86 -7.12 10.04
N LYS A 100 6.27 -6.62 11.20
CA LYS A 100 5.36 -5.94 12.14
C LYS A 100 4.86 -4.62 11.59
N VAL A 101 5.70 -3.90 10.87
CA VAL A 101 5.32 -2.64 10.21
C VAL A 101 4.34 -2.91 9.06
N VAL A 102 4.69 -3.83 8.17
CA VAL A 102 3.87 -4.13 6.99
C VAL A 102 2.55 -4.81 7.38
N ASN A 103 2.47 -5.42 8.55
CA ASN A 103 1.20 -5.93 9.09
C ASN A 103 0.12 -4.84 9.15
N GLY A 104 0.47 -3.57 9.28
CA GLY A 104 -0.50 -2.48 9.19
C GLY A 104 -1.28 -2.50 7.89
N ALA A 105 -0.62 -2.81 6.78
CA ALA A 105 -1.28 -2.96 5.48
C ALA A 105 -2.03 -4.29 5.38
N SER A 106 -1.38 -5.40 5.74
CA SER A 106 -1.99 -6.73 5.64
C SER A 106 -3.23 -6.87 6.50
N ASP A 107 -3.19 -6.35 7.72
CA ASP A 107 -4.34 -6.40 8.64
C ASP A 107 -5.51 -5.60 8.11
N LEU A 108 -5.26 -4.42 7.52
CA LEU A 108 -6.32 -3.64 6.89
C LEU A 108 -7.01 -4.42 5.78
N LEU A 109 -6.24 -5.07 4.91
CA LEU A 109 -6.80 -5.80 3.77
C LEU A 109 -7.67 -6.96 4.24
N VAL A 110 -7.25 -7.69 5.27
CA VAL A 110 -8.06 -8.77 5.85
C VAL A 110 -9.28 -8.20 6.57
N GLU A 111 -9.14 -7.11 7.29
CA GLU A 111 -10.24 -6.44 8.00
C GLU A 111 -11.34 -6.00 7.03
N VAL A 112 -10.96 -5.43 5.89
CA VAL A 112 -11.91 -4.92 4.88
C VAL A 112 -12.46 -6.03 3.99
N LEU A 113 -11.64 -6.99 3.58
CA LEU A 113 -11.95 -7.95 2.53
C LEU A 113 -12.18 -9.38 3.03
N GLY A 114 -11.89 -9.66 4.31
CA GLY A 114 -11.95 -11.01 4.84
C GLY A 114 -10.92 -11.93 4.17
N ASP A 115 -11.29 -13.14 3.83
CA ASP A 115 -10.38 -14.11 3.22
C ASP A 115 -9.80 -13.66 1.89
N LYS A 116 -10.51 -12.82 1.13
CA LYS A 116 -9.99 -12.23 -0.11
C LYS A 116 -8.79 -11.33 0.14
N GLY A 117 -8.61 -10.83 1.34
CA GLY A 117 -7.49 -9.99 1.73
C GLY A 117 -6.22 -10.76 2.03
N ARG A 118 -6.28 -12.07 2.20
CA ARG A 118 -5.11 -12.89 2.50
C ARG A 118 -4.24 -13.08 1.27
N HIS A 119 -2.96 -12.78 1.39
CA HIS A 119 -2.04 -12.62 0.27
C HIS A 119 -0.65 -13.14 0.61
N SER A 120 0.15 -13.42 -0.41
CA SER A 120 1.59 -13.61 -0.23
C SER A 120 2.29 -12.26 -0.09
N ARG A 121 3.48 -12.23 0.49
CA ARG A 121 4.11 -10.96 0.82
C ARG A 121 5.62 -11.05 0.96
N SER A 122 6.31 -9.95 0.59
CA SER A 122 7.65 -9.65 1.05
C SER A 122 7.64 -8.33 1.81
N ALA A 123 8.39 -8.26 2.90
CA ALA A 123 8.54 -7.06 3.72
C ALA A 123 10.03 -6.82 3.96
N VAL A 124 10.54 -5.72 3.41
CA VAL A 124 11.98 -5.42 3.41
C VAL A 124 12.23 -3.97 3.78
N SER A 125 13.45 -3.64 4.11
CA SER A 125 13.87 -2.25 4.32
C SER A 125 14.37 -1.64 3.02
N ALA A 126 14.20 -0.33 2.89
CA ALA A 126 14.85 0.49 1.89
C ALA A 126 15.70 1.53 2.61
N GLY A 127 16.86 1.87 2.03
CA GLY A 127 17.77 2.88 2.59
C GLY A 127 17.20 4.29 2.54
N GLY A 128 16.19 4.53 1.70
CA GLY A 128 15.41 5.75 1.61
C GLY A 128 14.21 5.51 0.71
N LEU A 129 13.16 6.29 0.90
CA LEU A 129 11.93 6.22 0.13
C LEU A 129 11.55 7.59 -0.41
N PRO A 130 10.68 7.67 -1.45
CA PRO A 130 10.28 8.95 -2.03
C PRO A 130 9.77 9.93 -0.99
N PHE A 131 10.25 11.18 -1.06
CA PHE A 131 9.88 12.27 -0.15
C PHE A 131 10.22 12.00 1.33
N GLY A 132 11.07 10.99 1.61
CA GLY A 132 11.39 10.58 2.96
C GLY A 132 10.26 9.85 3.68
N CYS A 133 9.30 9.28 2.95
CA CYS A 133 8.17 8.61 3.60
C CYS A 133 8.60 7.36 4.37
N ALA A 134 7.79 6.98 5.33
CA ALA A 134 8.12 5.90 6.26
C ALA A 134 7.98 4.51 5.64
N VAL A 135 7.03 4.33 4.74
CA VAL A 135 6.67 3.03 4.15
C VAL A 135 6.18 3.26 2.72
N GLU A 136 6.41 2.29 1.86
CA GLU A 136 5.80 2.24 0.53
C GLU A 136 5.31 0.82 0.30
N VAL A 137 4.10 0.65 -0.24
CA VAL A 137 3.52 -0.67 -0.49
C VAL A 137 2.98 -0.74 -1.91
N GLU A 138 3.39 -1.76 -2.64
CA GLU A 138 2.82 -2.11 -3.94
C GLU A 138 2.04 -3.41 -3.85
N GLY A 139 1.19 -3.69 -4.83
CA GLY A 139 0.39 -4.90 -4.79
C GLY A 139 -0.07 -5.41 -6.13
N ILE A 140 -0.40 -6.70 -6.14
CA ILE A 140 -1.00 -7.40 -7.27
C ILE A 140 -2.36 -7.93 -6.82
N PHE A 141 -3.39 -7.68 -7.60
CA PHE A 141 -4.78 -7.99 -7.27
C PHE A 141 -5.42 -8.72 -8.45
N GLN A 142 -6.36 -9.61 -8.16
CA GLN A 142 -7.16 -10.27 -9.19
C GLN A 142 -8.56 -9.69 -9.17
N ILE A 143 -9.10 -9.39 -10.34
CA ILE A 143 -10.44 -8.80 -10.50
C ILE A 143 -11.27 -9.60 -11.49
N LEU A 144 -12.59 -9.48 -11.38
CA LEU A 144 -13.51 -9.98 -12.39
C LEU A 144 -13.39 -9.13 -13.65
N PRO A 145 -13.49 -9.73 -14.85
CA PRO A 145 -13.52 -8.96 -16.09
C PRO A 145 -14.73 -8.03 -16.13
N ALA A 146 -14.57 -6.96 -16.88
CA ALA A 146 -15.62 -5.96 -17.06
C ALA A 146 -16.85 -6.54 -17.78
#